data_2f466c6dfcd17ab3cc5382919e2094d0
#
_entry.id   2f466c6dfcd17ab3cc5382919e2094d0
#
_cell.length_a   1.000
_cell.length_b   1.000
_cell.length_c   1.000
_cell.angle_alpha   90.00
_cell.angle_beta   90.00
_cell.angle_gamma   90.00
#
_symmetry.space_group_name_H-M   'P 1'
#
loop_
_entity.id
_entity.type
_entity.pdbx_description
1 polymer ?
#
loop_
_entity_poly.entity_id
_entity_poly.type
_entity_poly.pdbx_seq_one_letter_code
_entity_poly.pdbx_strand_id
1 'polypeptide(L)'
;LSSYCDCIAIRAFPAFQDWGVDRTDHVINSFAQYATVPVVNMETIEHPCQELAHILTLQEHYGDLQGKDYLLTWTYHPKPLNTAVANSSLLIASKFGMNVKLLCPSEDYLLDERYINAASENCLSEGTSFSVTHDIELAYSGAEIVYAKSWGSLVHYGDLPAELNCRKDFKHFIVDEQKMSMTNNAVFSHCLPLRRNVKATDAVMDADYCLAVKEAANRKHVQKSMLTKIL
;
A
#
# COMPACT_ATOMS: atom_id res chain seq x y z
N LEU A 1 10.64 4.48 -28.46
CA LEU A 1 10.22 5.50 -27.50
C LEU A 1 11.43 6.37 -27.10
N SER A 2 12.54 5.80 -26.71
CA SER A 2 13.71 6.55 -26.26
C SER A 2 14.29 7.57 -27.25
N SER A 3 13.92 7.47 -28.53
CA SER A 3 14.41 8.38 -29.58
C SER A 3 13.67 9.73 -29.63
N TYR A 4 12.57 9.87 -28.87
CA TYR A 4 11.73 11.08 -28.94
C TYR A 4 11.08 11.46 -27.60
N CYS A 5 11.52 10.85 -26.50
CA CYS A 5 11.16 11.27 -25.15
C CYS A 5 12.36 11.21 -24.22
N ASP A 6 12.38 12.06 -23.20
CA ASP A 6 13.47 12.15 -22.23
C ASP A 6 13.26 11.22 -21.02
N CYS A 7 12.04 10.68 -20.86
CA CYS A 7 11.66 9.74 -19.80
C CYS A 7 10.45 8.91 -20.24
N ILE A 8 10.36 7.66 -19.77
CA ILE A 8 9.22 6.77 -20.00
C ILE A 8 8.56 6.47 -18.68
N ALA A 9 7.32 6.90 -18.49
CA ALA A 9 6.51 6.60 -17.32
C ALA A 9 5.54 5.45 -17.62
N ILE A 10 5.63 4.35 -16.86
CA ILE A 10 4.88 3.12 -17.12
C ILE A 10 3.86 2.85 -16.02
N ARG A 11 2.62 2.60 -16.44
CA ARG A 11 1.58 2.02 -15.62
C ARG A 11 1.07 0.76 -16.30
N ALA A 12 1.43 -0.41 -15.77
CA ALA A 12 1.09 -1.71 -16.33
C ALA A 12 0.62 -2.65 -15.22
N PHE A 13 -0.67 -2.89 -15.15
CA PHE A 13 -1.24 -3.79 -14.17
C PHE A 13 -0.94 -5.25 -14.51
N PRO A 14 -0.83 -6.12 -13.49
CA PRO A 14 -0.73 -7.56 -13.68
C PRO A 14 -1.94 -8.10 -14.43
N ALA A 15 -1.75 -9.24 -15.12
CA ALA A 15 -2.81 -9.89 -15.87
C ALA A 15 -3.85 -10.60 -15.00
N PHE A 16 -3.55 -10.84 -13.73
CA PHE A 16 -4.39 -11.58 -12.76
C PHE A 16 -4.72 -13.02 -13.19
N GLN A 17 -3.78 -13.68 -13.88
CA GLN A 17 -3.92 -15.07 -14.32
C GLN A 17 -2.99 -16.01 -13.58
N ASP A 18 -1.71 -15.65 -13.48
CA ASP A 18 -0.65 -16.43 -12.85
C ASP A 18 0.27 -15.50 -12.07
N TRP A 19 0.27 -15.63 -10.73
CA TRP A 19 1.14 -14.82 -9.88
C TRP A 19 2.62 -15.10 -10.11
N GLY A 20 3.00 -16.33 -10.43
CA GLY A 20 4.38 -16.68 -10.75
C GLY A 20 4.93 -15.88 -11.94
N VAL A 21 4.07 -15.56 -12.91
CA VAL A 21 4.40 -14.71 -14.05
C VAL A 21 4.33 -13.24 -13.67
N ASP A 22 3.20 -12.80 -13.09
CA ASP A 22 2.95 -11.38 -12.79
C ASP A 22 3.96 -10.82 -11.76
N ARG A 23 4.40 -11.66 -10.78
CA ARG A 23 5.40 -11.26 -9.78
C ARG A 23 6.78 -10.92 -10.35
N THR A 24 7.07 -11.32 -11.59
CA THR A 24 8.34 -10.99 -12.26
C THR A 24 8.40 -9.53 -12.72
N ASP A 25 7.27 -8.85 -12.75
CA ASP A 25 7.10 -7.48 -13.24
C ASP A 25 7.72 -7.26 -14.65
N HIS A 26 7.48 -8.24 -15.51
CA HIS A 26 8.16 -8.40 -16.81
C HIS A 26 8.08 -7.15 -17.68
N VAL A 27 6.91 -6.46 -17.69
CA VAL A 27 6.71 -5.30 -18.57
C VAL A 27 7.69 -4.19 -18.24
N ILE A 28 7.72 -3.73 -16.98
CA ILE A 28 8.60 -2.61 -16.60
C ILE A 28 10.07 -3.01 -16.68
N ASN A 29 10.41 -4.24 -16.29
CA ASN A 29 11.77 -4.75 -16.36
C ASN A 29 12.28 -4.82 -17.82
N SER A 30 11.41 -5.21 -18.77
CA SER A 30 11.76 -5.18 -20.19
C SER A 30 11.99 -3.75 -20.69
N PHE A 31 11.14 -2.79 -20.30
CA PHE A 31 11.39 -1.39 -20.64
C PHE A 31 12.70 -0.88 -20.02
N ALA A 32 12.96 -1.17 -18.76
CA ALA A 32 14.20 -0.77 -18.09
C ALA A 32 15.45 -1.35 -18.75
N GLN A 33 15.35 -2.59 -19.27
CA GLN A 33 16.46 -3.26 -19.96
C GLN A 33 16.81 -2.62 -21.32
N TYR A 34 15.80 -2.19 -22.09
CA TYR A 34 15.99 -1.75 -23.47
C TYR A 34 15.89 -0.24 -23.68
N ALA A 35 15.35 0.51 -22.73
CA ALA A 35 15.31 1.97 -22.81
C ALA A 35 16.68 2.58 -22.63
N THR A 36 16.94 3.66 -23.35
CA THR A 36 18.15 4.50 -23.20
C THR A 36 17.89 5.80 -22.45
N VAL A 37 16.67 5.94 -21.94
CA VAL A 37 16.21 7.05 -21.09
C VAL A 37 15.65 6.49 -19.78
N PRO A 38 15.54 7.27 -18.72
CA PRO A 38 14.96 6.83 -17.45
C PRO A 38 13.56 6.22 -17.61
N VAL A 39 13.31 5.13 -16.89
CA VAL A 39 11.99 4.47 -16.80
C VAL A 39 11.44 4.63 -15.40
N VAL A 40 10.23 5.17 -15.31
CA VAL A 40 9.55 5.45 -14.04
C VAL A 40 8.37 4.50 -13.85
N ASN A 41 8.35 3.80 -12.73
CA ASN A 41 7.20 2.97 -12.33
C ASN A 41 6.07 3.86 -11.78
N MET A 42 4.97 3.97 -12.54
CA MET A 42 3.77 4.70 -12.12
C MET A 42 2.75 3.82 -11.39
N GLU A 43 2.74 2.55 -11.65
CA GLU A 43 2.08 1.44 -10.93
C GLU A 43 2.18 0.17 -11.77
N THR A 44 2.80 -0.86 -11.21
CA THR A 44 2.83 -2.22 -11.74
C THR A 44 2.36 -3.19 -10.65
N ILE A 45 3.24 -4.06 -10.12
CA ILE A 45 3.05 -4.79 -8.87
C ILE A 45 3.61 -4.02 -7.66
N GLU A 46 4.16 -2.85 -7.91
CA GLU A 46 4.56 -1.83 -6.95
C GLU A 46 4.03 -0.46 -7.39
N HIS A 47 3.91 0.47 -6.42
CA HIS A 47 3.46 1.84 -6.69
C HIS A 47 4.30 2.88 -5.96
N PRO A 48 5.61 3.01 -6.31
CA PRO A 48 6.56 3.79 -5.52
C PRO A 48 6.18 5.27 -5.39
N CYS A 49 5.68 5.91 -6.45
CA CYS A 49 5.28 7.32 -6.39
C CYS A 49 4.09 7.59 -5.46
N GLN A 50 3.21 6.59 -5.27
CA GLN A 50 2.10 6.70 -4.30
C GLN A 50 2.65 6.71 -2.89
N GLU A 51 3.51 5.76 -2.59
CA GLU A 51 4.02 5.58 -1.24
C GLU A 51 5.00 6.67 -0.82
N LEU A 52 5.78 7.20 -1.75
CA LEU A 52 6.59 8.41 -1.48
C LEU A 52 5.71 9.62 -1.13
N ALA A 53 4.53 9.75 -1.75
CA ALA A 53 3.58 10.81 -1.40
C ALA A 53 2.93 10.56 -0.02
N HIS A 54 2.67 9.29 0.30
CA HIS A 54 2.21 8.91 1.63
C HIS A 54 3.22 9.30 2.71
N ILE A 55 4.49 8.93 2.52
CA ILE A 55 5.58 9.31 3.46
C ILE A 55 5.72 10.84 3.58
N LEU A 56 5.72 11.57 2.47
CA LEU A 56 5.76 13.03 2.52
C LEU A 56 4.61 13.60 3.37
N THR A 57 3.41 13.04 3.21
CA THR A 57 2.21 13.46 3.96
C THR A 57 2.37 13.18 5.46
N LEU A 58 2.92 12.00 5.81
CA LEU A 58 3.18 11.64 7.20
C LEU A 58 4.28 12.52 7.82
N GLN A 59 5.35 12.81 7.08
CA GLN A 59 6.42 13.71 7.53
C GLN A 59 5.92 15.15 7.74
N GLU A 60 5.02 15.65 6.91
CA GLU A 60 4.38 16.95 7.11
C GLU A 60 3.46 16.98 8.33
N HIS A 61 2.96 15.83 8.78
CA HIS A 61 2.09 15.73 9.95
C HIS A 61 2.88 15.47 11.24
N TYR A 62 3.83 14.53 11.22
CA TYR A 62 4.56 14.07 12.41
C TYR A 62 5.99 14.60 12.53
N GLY A 63 6.61 15.05 11.42
CA GLY A 63 8.05 15.30 11.35
C GLY A 63 8.82 14.01 11.20
N ASP A 64 9.30 13.47 12.32
CA ASP A 64 10.00 12.19 12.36
C ASP A 64 9.03 11.01 12.38
N LEU A 65 9.35 9.96 11.63
CA LEU A 65 8.54 8.75 11.53
C LEU A 65 9.16 7.55 12.27
N GLN A 66 10.41 7.69 12.76
CA GLN A 66 11.09 6.63 13.45
C GLN A 66 10.29 6.15 14.68
N GLY A 67 10.05 4.85 14.78
CA GLY A 67 9.33 4.22 15.87
C GLY A 67 7.81 4.44 15.89
N LYS A 68 7.22 5.14 14.91
CA LYS A 68 5.77 5.29 14.82
C LYS A 68 5.07 3.96 14.55
N ASP A 69 3.94 3.74 15.20
CA ASP A 69 3.15 2.52 15.05
C ASP A 69 2.25 2.61 13.79
N TYR A 70 2.69 1.91 12.73
CA TYR A 70 2.06 1.90 11.41
C TYR A 70 1.23 0.64 11.19
N LEU A 71 -0.05 0.79 10.93
CA LEU A 71 -0.97 -0.28 10.55
C LEU A 71 -1.29 -0.22 9.06
N LEU A 72 -0.82 -1.20 8.29
CA LEU A 72 -1.38 -1.51 6.98
C LEU A 72 -2.56 -2.48 7.16
N THR A 73 -3.77 -2.00 6.92
CA THR A 73 -4.97 -2.82 7.06
C THR A 73 -5.59 -3.18 5.72
N TRP A 74 -5.83 -4.50 5.52
CA TRP A 74 -6.72 -4.92 4.44
C TRP A 74 -8.13 -4.39 4.68
N THR A 75 -8.81 -3.97 3.59
CA THR A 75 -10.22 -3.58 3.63
C THR A 75 -11.00 -4.27 2.54
N TYR A 76 -12.28 -4.53 2.81
CA TYR A 76 -13.16 -5.18 1.85
C TYR A 76 -13.29 -4.36 0.55
N HIS A 77 -13.36 -5.07 -0.56
CA HIS A 77 -13.76 -4.54 -1.86
C HIS A 77 -14.49 -5.65 -2.64
N PRO A 78 -15.57 -5.37 -3.42
CA PRO A 78 -16.32 -6.39 -4.15
C PRO A 78 -15.54 -7.18 -5.19
N LYS A 79 -14.38 -6.67 -5.62
CA LYS A 79 -13.48 -7.33 -6.58
C LYS A 79 -12.07 -7.41 -6.00
N PRO A 80 -11.28 -8.44 -6.34
CA PRO A 80 -9.85 -8.43 -6.07
C PRO A 80 -9.17 -7.26 -6.75
N LEU A 81 -8.23 -6.63 -6.07
CA LEU A 81 -7.45 -5.52 -6.58
C LEU A 81 -5.97 -5.89 -6.56
N ASN A 82 -5.16 -5.10 -7.27
CA ASN A 82 -3.72 -5.23 -7.29
C ASN A 82 -3.10 -5.04 -5.89
N THR A 83 -2.07 -5.81 -5.59
CA THR A 83 -1.27 -5.73 -4.35
C THR A 83 -0.28 -4.57 -4.34
N ALA A 84 -0.09 -3.87 -5.46
CA ALA A 84 0.97 -2.87 -5.69
C ALA A 84 1.15 -1.84 -4.57
N VAL A 85 0.06 -1.23 -4.14
CA VAL A 85 0.08 -0.23 -3.05
C VAL A 85 0.43 -0.89 -1.72
N ALA A 86 -0.13 -2.05 -1.42
CA ALA A 86 0.15 -2.77 -0.17
C ALA A 86 1.62 -3.23 -0.11
N ASN A 87 2.15 -3.78 -1.21
CA ASN A 87 3.56 -4.16 -1.33
C ASN A 87 4.49 -2.97 -1.07
N SER A 88 4.25 -1.87 -1.77
CA SER A 88 5.09 -0.67 -1.62
C SER A 88 4.95 -0.01 -0.26
N SER A 89 3.75 -0.09 0.35
CA SER A 89 3.48 0.42 1.69
C SER A 89 4.30 -0.31 2.75
N LEU A 90 4.36 -1.65 2.71
CA LEU A 90 5.22 -2.43 3.61
C LEU A 90 6.68 -2.01 3.49
N LEU A 91 7.18 -1.91 2.24
CA LEU A 91 8.58 -1.56 1.98
C LEU A 91 8.92 -0.17 2.50
N ILE A 92 8.06 0.83 2.22
CA ILE A 92 8.41 2.20 2.56
C ILE A 92 8.26 2.47 4.05
N ALA A 93 7.19 1.97 4.68
CA ALA A 93 6.98 2.14 6.12
C ALA A 93 8.13 1.53 6.92
N SER A 94 8.56 0.31 6.58
CA SER A 94 9.68 -0.36 7.23
C SER A 94 11.02 0.35 6.99
N LYS A 95 11.26 0.91 5.80
CA LYS A 95 12.49 1.67 5.47
C LYS A 95 12.57 3.03 6.17
N PHE A 96 11.44 3.60 6.56
CA PHE A 96 11.39 4.84 7.33
C PHE A 96 11.35 4.60 8.85
N GLY A 97 11.71 3.38 9.29
CA GLY A 97 11.90 3.05 10.69
C GLY A 97 10.62 3.05 11.52
N MET A 98 9.46 2.80 10.89
CA MET A 98 8.21 2.62 11.63
C MET A 98 8.09 1.20 12.18
N ASN A 99 7.37 1.01 13.29
CA ASN A 99 6.88 -0.30 13.71
C ASN A 99 5.73 -0.68 12.79
N VAL A 100 5.88 -1.73 11.99
CA VAL A 100 4.91 -2.07 10.95
C VAL A 100 4.07 -3.27 11.36
N LYS A 101 2.75 -3.11 11.34
CA LYS A 101 1.79 -4.18 11.54
C LYS A 101 0.95 -4.36 10.28
N LEU A 102 0.91 -5.59 9.76
CA LEU A 102 0.06 -5.98 8.64
C LEU A 102 -1.18 -6.70 9.16
N LEU A 103 -2.36 -6.12 8.92
CA LEU A 103 -3.65 -6.79 9.16
C LEU A 103 -4.23 -7.27 7.85
N CYS A 104 -4.48 -8.56 7.74
CA CYS A 104 -5.24 -9.17 6.65
C CYS A 104 -6.24 -10.21 7.19
N PRO A 105 -7.31 -10.56 6.44
CA PRO A 105 -8.40 -11.37 6.97
C PRO A 105 -8.01 -12.80 7.36
N SER A 106 -7.06 -13.37 6.62
CA SER A 106 -6.54 -14.74 6.81
C SER A 106 -5.19 -14.89 6.10
N GLU A 107 -4.56 -16.04 6.29
CA GLU A 107 -3.32 -16.42 5.58
C GLU A 107 -3.46 -16.33 4.05
N ASP A 108 -4.66 -16.55 3.50
CA ASP A 108 -4.91 -16.46 2.05
C ASP A 108 -4.69 -15.05 1.48
N TYR A 109 -4.76 -14.03 2.33
CA TYR A 109 -4.57 -12.62 1.97
C TYR A 109 -3.20 -12.07 2.35
N LEU A 110 -2.25 -12.92 2.70
CA LEU A 110 -0.87 -12.48 2.86
C LEU A 110 -0.33 -11.93 1.55
N LEU A 111 0.54 -10.95 1.66
CA LEU A 111 1.32 -10.44 0.53
C LEU A 111 2.44 -11.42 0.19
N ASP A 112 3.04 -11.27 -0.99
CA ASP A 112 4.15 -12.11 -1.42
C ASP A 112 5.28 -12.08 -0.37
N GLU A 113 5.82 -13.26 -0.07
CA GLU A 113 6.86 -13.49 0.95
C GLU A 113 8.06 -12.54 0.82
N ARG A 114 8.42 -12.16 -0.41
CA ARG A 114 9.53 -11.22 -0.64
C ARG A 114 9.30 -9.85 -0.02
N TYR A 115 8.04 -9.36 0.02
CA TYR A 115 7.70 -8.08 0.65
C TYR A 115 7.61 -8.21 2.16
N ILE A 116 7.09 -9.33 2.65
CA ILE A 116 7.02 -9.65 4.08
C ILE A 116 8.44 -9.77 4.65
N ASN A 117 9.31 -10.54 4.00
CA ASN A 117 10.69 -10.71 4.42
C ASN A 117 11.46 -9.39 4.37
N ALA A 118 11.35 -8.63 3.26
CA ALA A 118 12.01 -7.34 3.14
C ALA A 118 11.54 -6.32 4.19
N ALA A 119 10.25 -6.30 4.53
CA ALA A 119 9.75 -5.44 5.60
C ALA A 119 10.29 -5.85 6.97
N SER A 120 10.35 -7.15 7.25
CA SER A 120 10.93 -7.69 8.48
C SER A 120 12.42 -7.35 8.61
N GLU A 121 13.20 -7.53 7.54
CA GLU A 121 14.62 -7.19 7.49
C GLU A 121 14.87 -5.68 7.67
N ASN A 122 14.08 -4.84 7.00
CA ASN A 122 14.16 -3.40 7.15
C ASN A 122 13.88 -2.97 8.60
N CYS A 123 12.78 -3.45 9.21
CA CYS A 123 12.44 -3.15 10.58
C CYS A 123 13.55 -3.57 11.55
N LEU A 124 14.12 -4.77 11.36
CA LEU A 124 15.24 -5.26 12.17
C LEU A 124 16.46 -4.32 12.04
N SER A 125 16.77 -3.89 10.81
CA SER A 125 17.89 -2.97 10.53
C SER A 125 17.70 -1.60 11.17
N GLU A 126 16.47 -1.10 11.21
CA GLU A 126 16.11 0.19 11.81
C GLU A 126 15.84 0.11 13.32
N GLY A 127 15.94 -1.09 13.94
CA GLY A 127 15.68 -1.29 15.36
C GLY A 127 14.20 -1.19 15.74
N THR A 128 13.31 -1.48 14.79
CA THR A 128 11.85 -1.47 14.93
C THR A 128 11.26 -2.87 14.75
N SER A 129 9.93 -2.98 14.76
CA SER A 129 9.25 -4.27 14.72
C SER A 129 8.38 -4.43 13.47
N PHE A 130 8.29 -5.68 12.98
CA PHE A 130 7.31 -6.08 11.96
C PHE A 130 6.46 -7.23 12.50
N SER A 131 5.16 -7.17 12.28
CA SER A 131 4.25 -8.26 12.66
C SER A 131 3.08 -8.39 11.70
N VAL A 132 2.55 -9.62 11.60
CA VAL A 132 1.32 -9.93 10.87
C VAL A 132 0.27 -10.39 11.87
N THR A 133 -0.98 -9.98 11.67
CA THR A 133 -2.11 -10.43 12.48
C THR A 133 -3.39 -10.53 11.65
N HIS A 134 -4.31 -11.38 12.10
CA HIS A 134 -5.68 -11.48 11.59
C HIS A 134 -6.71 -10.96 12.59
N ASP A 135 -6.25 -10.51 13.75
CA ASP A 135 -7.05 -9.95 14.83
C ASP A 135 -7.14 -8.43 14.69
N ILE A 136 -8.38 -7.94 14.49
CA ILE A 136 -8.66 -6.52 14.28
C ILE A 136 -8.33 -5.69 15.52
N GLU A 137 -8.70 -6.16 16.73
CA GLU A 137 -8.48 -5.40 17.96
C GLU A 137 -6.98 -5.27 18.25
N LEU A 138 -6.24 -6.39 18.12
CA LEU A 138 -4.79 -6.40 18.25
C LEU A 138 -4.10 -5.50 17.22
N ALA A 139 -4.64 -5.45 15.99
CA ALA A 139 -4.07 -4.64 14.92
C ALA A 139 -4.21 -3.15 15.18
N TYR A 140 -5.42 -2.70 15.53
CA TYR A 140 -5.71 -1.28 15.72
C TYR A 140 -5.18 -0.74 17.05
N SER A 141 -5.03 -1.61 18.07
CA SER A 141 -4.53 -1.20 19.38
C SER A 141 -3.15 -0.56 19.28
N GLY A 142 -3.07 0.70 19.73
CA GLY A 142 -1.84 1.48 19.78
C GLY A 142 -1.38 2.07 18.43
N ALA A 143 -2.03 1.75 17.32
CA ALA A 143 -1.64 2.32 16.03
C ALA A 143 -1.71 3.87 16.04
N GLU A 144 -0.72 4.53 15.46
CA GLU A 144 -0.67 5.98 15.25
C GLU A 144 -0.97 6.35 13.80
N ILE A 145 -0.79 5.41 12.87
CA ILE A 145 -1.06 5.57 11.45
C ILE A 145 -1.87 4.37 10.99
N VAL A 146 -3.03 4.61 10.37
CA VAL A 146 -3.86 3.58 9.75
C VAL A 146 -3.89 3.82 8.25
N TYR A 147 -3.25 2.95 7.48
CA TYR A 147 -3.26 2.97 6.02
C TYR A 147 -4.11 1.82 5.49
N ALA A 148 -5.20 2.17 4.83
CA ALA A 148 -6.18 1.19 4.37
C ALA A 148 -5.99 0.86 2.89
N LYS A 149 -6.01 -0.44 2.55
CA LYS A 149 -5.94 -0.91 1.18
C LYS A 149 -6.69 -2.22 1.00
N SER A 150 -7.33 -2.40 -0.15
CA SER A 150 -7.87 -3.70 -0.58
C SER A 150 -6.92 -4.34 -1.58
N TRP A 151 -6.72 -5.64 -1.46
CA TRP A 151 -6.00 -6.45 -2.46
C TRP A 151 -6.64 -7.83 -2.61
N GLY A 152 -6.30 -8.53 -3.68
CA GLY A 152 -6.73 -9.91 -3.94
C GLY A 152 -5.85 -10.93 -3.22
N SER A 153 -6.40 -12.11 -2.95
CA SER A 153 -5.63 -13.24 -2.45
C SER A 153 -4.63 -13.73 -3.49
N LEU A 154 -3.41 -14.02 -3.07
CA LEU A 154 -2.40 -14.67 -3.91
C LEU A 154 -2.66 -16.19 -4.03
N VAL A 155 -3.32 -16.79 -3.03
CA VAL A 155 -3.73 -18.21 -3.03
C VAL A 155 -4.80 -18.48 -4.10
N HIS A 156 -5.74 -17.55 -4.27
CA HIS A 156 -6.80 -17.65 -5.28
C HIS A 156 -6.50 -16.85 -6.56
N TYR A 157 -5.22 -16.55 -6.80
CA TYR A 157 -4.82 -15.77 -7.96
C TYR A 157 -5.15 -16.53 -9.25
N GLY A 158 -5.87 -15.88 -10.17
CA GLY A 158 -6.38 -16.50 -11.40
C GLY A 158 -7.72 -17.22 -11.25
N ASP A 159 -8.17 -17.52 -10.04
CA ASP A 159 -9.48 -18.14 -9.75
C ASP A 159 -10.45 -17.12 -9.14
N LEU A 160 -11.05 -16.30 -10.01
CA LEU A 160 -11.97 -15.25 -9.57
C LEU A 160 -13.21 -15.81 -8.82
N PRO A 161 -13.83 -16.93 -9.20
CA PRO A 161 -14.93 -17.52 -8.43
C PRO A 161 -14.53 -17.89 -6.99
N ALA A 162 -13.39 -18.55 -6.80
CA ALA A 162 -12.89 -18.90 -5.47
C ALA A 162 -12.61 -17.65 -4.64
N GLU A 163 -11.92 -16.66 -5.22
CA GLU A 163 -11.62 -15.38 -4.57
C GLU A 163 -12.90 -14.64 -4.14
N LEU A 164 -13.91 -14.56 -4.99
CA LEU A 164 -15.17 -13.89 -4.67
C LEU A 164 -15.95 -14.66 -3.57
N ASN A 165 -15.86 -15.98 -3.57
CA ASN A 165 -16.50 -16.79 -2.53
C ASN A 165 -15.81 -16.62 -1.16
N CYS A 166 -14.49 -16.55 -1.12
CA CYS A 166 -13.72 -16.34 0.10
C CYS A 166 -13.98 -14.94 0.68
N ARG A 167 -13.77 -13.88 -0.12
CA ARG A 167 -13.81 -12.50 0.38
C ARG A 167 -15.15 -12.01 0.88
N LYS A 168 -16.27 -12.61 0.44
CA LYS A 168 -17.61 -12.18 0.88
C LYS A 168 -17.81 -12.20 2.39
N ASP A 169 -17.07 -13.05 3.11
CA ASP A 169 -17.17 -13.23 4.54
C ASP A 169 -16.43 -12.15 5.33
N PHE A 170 -15.59 -11.36 4.65
CA PHE A 170 -14.73 -10.32 5.24
C PHE A 170 -15.25 -8.88 5.07
N LYS A 171 -16.58 -8.72 4.87
CA LYS A 171 -17.20 -7.37 4.73
C LYS A 171 -17.02 -6.48 5.96
N HIS A 172 -16.80 -7.09 7.13
CA HIS A 172 -16.53 -6.38 8.38
C HIS A 172 -15.15 -5.71 8.44
N PHE A 173 -14.25 -6.00 7.48
CA PHE A 173 -13.01 -5.29 7.30
C PHE A 173 -13.25 -3.94 6.59
N ILE A 174 -13.99 -3.08 7.23
CA ILE A 174 -14.17 -1.66 6.90
C ILE A 174 -13.51 -0.83 8.00
N VAL A 175 -12.85 0.27 7.67
CA VAL A 175 -12.38 1.22 8.69
C VAL A 175 -13.56 2.08 9.11
N ASP A 176 -13.90 2.02 10.38
CA ASP A 176 -15.00 2.74 11.00
C ASP A 176 -14.53 3.46 12.28
N GLU A 177 -15.40 4.28 12.87
CA GLU A 177 -15.10 5.06 14.05
C GLU A 177 -14.80 4.19 15.27
N GLN A 178 -15.42 2.99 15.36
CA GLN A 178 -15.16 2.05 16.45
C GLN A 178 -13.71 1.56 16.36
N LYS A 179 -13.23 1.17 15.17
CA LYS A 179 -11.84 0.75 14.98
C LYS A 179 -10.86 1.90 15.20
N MET A 180 -11.17 3.09 14.68
CA MET A 180 -10.33 4.28 14.93
C MET A 180 -10.25 4.65 16.41
N SER A 181 -11.31 4.41 17.20
CA SER A 181 -11.29 4.68 18.65
C SER A 181 -10.36 3.73 19.44
N MET A 182 -9.97 2.59 18.88
CA MET A 182 -9.02 1.65 19.49
C MET A 182 -7.55 2.07 19.29
N THR A 183 -7.30 3.04 18.42
CA THR A 183 -5.95 3.51 18.06
C THR A 183 -5.41 4.53 19.08
N ASN A 184 -4.13 4.85 18.96
CA ASN A 184 -3.51 5.95 19.70
C ASN A 184 -3.67 7.27 18.93
N ASN A 185 -4.91 7.76 18.78
CA ASN A 185 -5.26 8.96 18.01
C ASN A 185 -4.68 8.93 16.58
N ALA A 186 -4.80 7.80 15.90
CA ALA A 186 -4.20 7.59 14.61
C ALA A 186 -4.74 8.53 13.53
N VAL A 187 -3.87 8.95 12.62
CA VAL A 187 -4.29 9.47 11.33
C VAL A 187 -4.73 8.32 10.42
N PHE A 188 -5.70 8.61 9.55
CA PHE A 188 -6.17 7.69 8.52
C PHE A 188 -5.71 8.15 7.14
N SER A 189 -5.24 7.23 6.29
CA SER A 189 -4.97 7.53 4.89
C SER A 189 -5.32 6.37 3.95
N HIS A 190 -5.43 6.68 2.66
CA HIS A 190 -5.75 5.76 1.57
C HIS A 190 -5.32 6.37 0.23
N CYS A 191 -4.78 5.56 -0.65
CA CYS A 191 -4.26 5.99 -1.97
C CYS A 191 -5.29 6.56 -2.95
N LEU A 192 -6.59 6.56 -2.60
CA LEU A 192 -7.71 6.89 -3.50
C LEU A 192 -7.62 6.17 -4.88
N PRO A 193 -8.74 5.97 -5.60
CA PRO A 193 -10.10 6.24 -5.13
C PRO A 193 -10.56 5.27 -4.03
N LEU A 194 -11.39 5.75 -3.11
CA LEU A 194 -11.97 4.95 -2.03
C LEU A 194 -13.49 4.83 -2.22
N ARG A 195 -14.04 3.63 -1.96
CA ARG A 195 -15.49 3.43 -1.86
C ARG A 195 -15.92 3.69 -0.43
N ARG A 196 -16.56 4.84 -0.20
CA ARG A 196 -17.17 5.20 1.09
C ARG A 196 -18.19 4.14 1.52
N ASN A 197 -18.24 3.88 2.81
CA ASN A 197 -19.11 2.88 3.45
C ASN A 197 -18.90 1.44 2.96
N VAL A 198 -17.75 1.20 2.31
CA VAL A 198 -17.28 -0.12 1.91
C VAL A 198 -15.87 -0.38 2.42
N LYS A 199 -14.94 0.57 2.22
CA LYS A 199 -13.57 0.51 2.73
C LYS A 199 -13.37 1.32 4.00
N ALA A 200 -13.96 2.50 4.05
CA ALA A 200 -14.02 3.36 5.22
C ALA A 200 -15.39 4.05 5.25
N THR A 201 -15.87 4.36 6.46
CA THR A 201 -17.14 5.09 6.64
C THR A 201 -17.02 6.55 6.20
N ASP A 202 -18.17 7.20 5.97
CA ASP A 202 -18.20 8.64 5.71
C ASP A 202 -17.58 9.42 6.88
N ALA A 203 -17.88 9.02 8.11
CA ALA A 203 -17.35 9.69 9.30
C ALA A 203 -15.82 9.63 9.38
N VAL A 204 -15.20 8.49 9.02
CA VAL A 204 -13.73 8.38 8.94
C VAL A 204 -13.16 9.23 7.81
N MET A 205 -13.84 9.26 6.66
CA MET A 205 -13.36 10.01 5.49
C MET A 205 -13.48 11.53 5.64
N ASP A 206 -14.45 11.99 6.42
CA ASP A 206 -14.72 13.42 6.63
C ASP A 206 -14.11 13.95 7.94
N ALA A 207 -13.41 13.10 8.70
CA ALA A 207 -12.74 13.48 9.94
C ALA A 207 -11.44 14.28 9.68
N ASP A 208 -11.08 15.13 10.63
CA ASP A 208 -9.85 15.95 10.59
C ASP A 208 -8.57 15.10 10.57
N TYR A 209 -8.62 13.88 11.09
CA TYR A 209 -7.51 12.95 11.05
C TYR A 209 -7.36 12.22 9.69
N CYS A 210 -8.24 12.45 8.73
CA CYS A 210 -8.16 11.84 7.39
C CYS A 210 -7.20 12.62 6.48
N LEU A 211 -6.07 12.03 6.15
CA LEU A 211 -5.02 12.63 5.30
C LEU A 211 -5.10 12.22 3.83
N ALA A 212 -6.11 11.42 3.41
CA ALA A 212 -6.17 10.83 2.06
C ALA A 212 -6.14 11.87 0.92
N VAL A 213 -6.82 13.01 1.08
CA VAL A 213 -6.82 14.08 0.08
C VAL A 213 -5.49 14.82 0.05
N LYS A 214 -4.87 15.04 1.21
CA LYS A 214 -3.53 15.64 1.32
C LYS A 214 -2.48 14.73 0.66
N GLU A 215 -2.54 13.43 0.90
CA GLU A 215 -1.68 12.44 0.24
C GLU A 215 -1.84 12.49 -1.29
N ALA A 216 -3.07 12.54 -1.79
CA ALA A 216 -3.32 12.67 -3.23
C ALA A 216 -2.71 13.96 -3.82
N ALA A 217 -2.78 15.08 -3.11
CA ALA A 217 -2.15 16.34 -3.51
C ALA A 217 -0.61 16.25 -3.53
N ASN A 218 -0.01 15.55 -2.58
CA ASN A 218 1.43 15.36 -2.47
C ASN A 218 2.03 14.51 -3.61
N ARG A 219 1.20 13.72 -4.33
CA ARG A 219 1.63 13.02 -5.55
C ARG A 219 2.30 13.94 -6.56
N LYS A 220 1.76 15.14 -6.76
CA LYS A 220 2.31 16.14 -7.67
C LYS A 220 3.73 16.56 -7.24
N HIS A 221 3.93 16.81 -5.95
CA HIS A 221 5.21 17.30 -5.42
C HIS A 221 6.31 16.23 -5.51
N VAL A 222 5.98 15.01 -5.14
CA VAL A 222 6.90 13.86 -5.21
C VAL A 222 7.30 13.55 -6.65
N GLN A 223 6.34 13.47 -7.57
CA GLN A 223 6.64 13.18 -8.97
C GLN A 223 7.45 14.30 -9.62
N LYS A 224 7.17 15.57 -9.30
CA LYS A 224 7.99 16.70 -9.76
C LYS A 224 9.42 16.60 -9.24
N SER A 225 9.60 16.33 -7.94
CA SER A 225 10.94 16.18 -7.34
C SER A 225 11.71 15.02 -7.95
N MET A 226 11.04 13.88 -8.18
CA MET A 226 11.66 12.73 -8.83
C MET A 226 12.11 13.08 -10.25
N LEU A 227 11.24 13.67 -11.07
CA LEU A 227 11.58 14.05 -12.46
C LEU A 227 12.75 15.03 -12.51
N THR A 228 12.81 16.02 -11.63
CA THR A 228 13.94 16.96 -11.57
C THR A 228 15.27 16.34 -11.15
N LYS A 229 15.27 15.11 -10.63
CA LYS A 229 16.49 14.37 -10.26
C LYS A 229 16.99 13.42 -11.33
N ILE A 230 16.11 12.97 -12.22
CA ILE A 230 16.44 11.99 -13.25
C ILE A 230 16.53 12.59 -14.66
N LEU A 231 16.04 13.81 -14.85
CA LEU A 231 16.18 14.63 -16.05
C LEU A 231 17.17 15.78 -15.85
#